data_f48f5f048d1ac2560579791211254578
#
_entry.id   f48f5f048d1ac2560579791211254578
#
_cell.length_a   1.000
_cell.length_b   1.000
_cell.length_c   1.000
_cell.angle_alpha   90.00
_cell.angle_beta   90.00
_cell.angle_gamma   90.00
#
_symmetry.space_group_name_H-M   'P 1'
#
loop_
_entity.id
_entity.type
_entity.pdbx_description
1 polymer ?
#
loop_
_entity_poly.entity_id
_entity_poly.type
_entity_poly.pdbx_seq_one_letter_code
_entity_poly.pdbx_strand_id
1 'polypeptide(L)'
;MAKLAVGTVRVRTRIRSSHSEGDFNSLPPEPQQGNVEYKLKLVSPTAQRLEHLVTQMKWRLREGQGEAIYEIGVEDNGLMTGLSDIDMDSSIETLREMARRLEATIQVQNLYFSKASITRLVAKWKPHPN
;
A
#
# COMPACT_ATOMS: atom_id res chain seq x y z
N MET A 1 -29.48 8.70 1.69
CA MET A 1 -28.44 9.13 0.75
C MET A 1 -27.17 8.36 1.00
N ALA A 2 -26.57 7.87 -0.05
CA ALA A 2 -25.28 7.22 0.07
C ALA A 2 -24.23 8.23 0.49
N LYS A 3 -23.41 7.84 1.46
CA LYS A 3 -22.32 8.66 1.91
C LYS A 3 -21.15 8.53 0.93
N LEU A 4 -20.63 9.65 0.44
CA LEU A 4 -19.50 9.62 -0.45
C LEU A 4 -18.23 9.29 0.33
N ALA A 5 -17.34 8.55 -0.29
CA ALA A 5 -16.06 8.25 0.31
C ALA A 5 -15.26 9.53 0.54
N VAL A 6 -14.55 9.60 1.67
CA VAL A 6 -13.73 10.75 2.06
C VAL A 6 -12.54 10.91 1.12
N GLY A 7 -12.11 9.83 0.51
CA GLY A 7 -10.97 9.89 -0.40
C GLY A 7 -10.67 8.56 -1.03
N THR A 8 -9.57 8.49 -1.76
CA THR A 8 -9.12 7.30 -2.45
C THR A 8 -7.71 6.96 -2.00
N VAL A 9 -7.51 5.71 -1.57
CA VAL A 9 -6.19 5.17 -1.25
C VAL A 9 -5.74 4.30 -2.40
N ARG A 10 -4.65 4.68 -3.06
CA ARG A 10 -4.02 3.88 -4.11
C ARG A 10 -2.90 3.08 -3.50
N VAL A 11 -3.00 1.77 -3.63
CA VAL A 11 -2.01 0.86 -3.06
C VAL A 11 -1.21 0.25 -4.20
N ARG A 12 0.11 0.39 -4.15
CA ARG A 12 1.03 -0.27 -5.05
C ARG A 12 1.77 -1.34 -4.27
N THR A 13 1.57 -2.58 -4.65
CA THR A 13 2.23 -3.70 -3.97
C THR A 13 3.49 -4.06 -4.73
N ARG A 14 4.56 -4.32 -4.00
CA ARG A 14 5.82 -4.78 -4.58
C ARG A 14 5.98 -6.24 -4.20
N ILE A 15 5.71 -7.11 -5.15
CA ILE A 15 5.72 -8.55 -4.94
C ILE A 15 6.97 -9.12 -5.57
N ARG A 16 7.77 -9.80 -4.76
CA ARG A 16 8.99 -10.42 -5.23
C ARG A 16 8.68 -11.82 -5.75
N SER A 17 9.06 -12.09 -6.99
CA SER A 17 8.88 -13.42 -7.55
C SER A 17 9.88 -14.39 -6.92
N SER A 18 9.57 -15.69 -6.98
CA SER A 18 10.42 -16.72 -6.42
C SER A 18 11.81 -16.79 -7.07
N HIS A 19 11.97 -16.20 -8.25
CA HIS A 19 13.24 -16.18 -8.97
C HIS A 19 13.94 -14.83 -8.89
N SER A 20 13.47 -13.97 -8.00
CA SER A 20 14.07 -12.64 -7.85
C SER A 20 15.40 -12.72 -7.12
N GLU A 21 16.38 -12.01 -7.63
CA GLU A 21 17.64 -11.79 -6.94
C GLU A 21 17.98 -10.31 -6.91
N GLY A 22 18.46 -9.87 -5.78
CA GLY A 22 19.27 -8.71 -5.54
C GLY A 22 18.77 -7.38 -6.07
N ASP A 23 19.50 -6.81 -6.95
CA ASP A 23 19.44 -5.37 -7.22
C ASP A 23 18.23 -4.97 -8.02
N PHE A 24 17.23 -4.49 -7.33
CA PHE A 24 16.10 -3.83 -7.95
C PHE A 24 16.29 -2.33 -7.79
N ASN A 25 15.72 -1.58 -8.71
CA ASN A 25 15.71 -0.15 -8.57
C ASN A 25 15.02 0.22 -7.27
N SER A 26 15.63 1.11 -6.52
CA SER A 26 15.03 1.67 -5.33
C SER A 26 14.15 2.85 -5.72
N LEU A 27 13.11 3.07 -4.92
CA LEU A 27 12.38 4.31 -4.95
C LEU A 27 13.19 5.37 -4.18
N PRO A 28 12.88 6.66 -4.34
CA PRO A 28 13.44 7.66 -3.43
C PRO A 28 13.06 7.34 -1.99
N PRO A 29 13.80 7.84 -0.99
CA PRO A 29 13.38 7.68 0.39
C PRO A 29 11.97 8.20 0.62
N GLU A 30 11.27 7.63 1.61
CA GLU A 30 9.91 8.05 1.91
C GLU A 30 9.86 9.55 2.19
N PRO A 31 8.96 10.29 1.52
CA PRO A 31 8.77 11.70 1.84
C PRO A 31 8.17 11.86 3.23
N GLN A 32 8.68 12.78 4.01
CA GLN A 32 8.14 13.07 5.33
C GLN A 32 6.79 13.79 5.24
N GLN A 33 6.61 14.57 4.20
CA GLN A 33 5.38 15.31 3.94
C GLN A 33 4.76 14.85 2.64
N GLY A 34 3.51 15.22 2.43
CA GLY A 34 2.78 14.84 1.23
C GLY A 34 1.97 13.58 1.44
N ASN A 35 1.54 12.98 0.35
CA ASN A 35 0.51 11.93 0.40
C ASN A 35 1.03 10.52 0.13
N VAL A 36 2.34 10.32 0.13
CA VAL A 36 2.94 9.00 -0.14
C VAL A 36 3.46 8.39 1.15
N GLU A 37 3.06 7.15 1.40
CA GLU A 37 3.48 6.38 2.58
C GLU A 37 4.14 5.09 2.12
N TYR A 38 5.32 4.76 2.68
CA TYR A 38 5.97 3.48 2.44
C TYR A 38 5.72 2.57 3.64
N LYS A 39 5.36 1.33 3.39
CA LYS A 39 5.24 0.30 4.43
C LYS A 39 5.84 -0.99 3.90
N LEU A 40 6.75 -1.57 4.66
CA LEU A 40 7.28 -2.88 4.29
C LEU A 40 6.16 -3.92 4.36
N LYS A 41 5.46 -3.99 5.47
CA LYS A 41 4.31 -4.88 5.61
C LYS A 41 3.40 -4.41 6.76
N LEU A 42 2.15 -4.84 6.70
CA LEU A 42 1.11 -4.48 7.68
C LEU A 42 0.35 -5.73 8.13
N VAL A 43 1.10 -6.71 8.65
CA VAL A 43 0.53 -8.02 9.02
C VAL A 43 -0.01 -7.96 10.43
N SER A 44 -1.30 -8.23 10.57
CA SER A 44 -2.00 -8.44 11.85
C SER A 44 -1.59 -7.45 12.95
N PRO A 45 -1.79 -6.15 12.74
CA PRO A 45 -1.41 -5.17 13.76
C PRO A 45 -2.29 -5.29 15.00
N THR A 46 -1.74 -4.90 16.14
CA THR A 46 -2.53 -4.77 17.36
C THR A 46 -3.57 -3.66 17.18
N ALA A 47 -4.59 -3.65 18.07
CA ALA A 47 -5.61 -2.61 18.01
C ALA A 47 -5.00 -1.20 18.13
N GLN A 48 -4.03 -1.04 19.02
CA GLN A 48 -3.36 0.24 19.22
C GLN A 48 -2.54 0.63 17.99
N ARG A 49 -1.82 -0.31 17.40
CA ARG A 49 -1.05 -0.06 16.19
C ARG A 49 -1.98 0.33 15.04
N LEU A 50 -3.11 -0.37 14.93
CA LEU A 50 -4.08 -0.07 13.88
C LEU A 50 -4.63 1.35 13.99
N GLU A 51 -4.89 1.84 15.20
CA GLU A 51 -5.31 3.21 15.39
C GLU A 51 -4.28 4.21 14.89
N HIS A 52 -3.00 3.96 15.17
CA HIS A 52 -1.92 4.81 14.67
C HIS A 52 -1.84 4.78 13.14
N LEU A 53 -2.01 3.59 12.55
CA LEU A 53 -2.00 3.44 11.09
C LEU A 53 -3.16 4.20 10.45
N VAL A 54 -4.33 4.15 11.06
CA VAL A 54 -5.50 4.90 10.57
C VAL A 54 -5.23 6.40 10.64
N THR A 55 -4.64 6.88 11.73
CA THR A 55 -4.29 8.28 11.88
C THR A 55 -3.29 8.72 10.81
N GLN A 56 -2.29 7.89 10.51
CA GLN A 56 -1.33 8.18 9.44
C GLN A 56 -2.02 8.27 8.08
N MET A 57 -2.92 7.33 7.80
CA MET A 57 -3.65 7.34 6.52
C MET A 57 -4.52 8.59 6.40
N LYS A 58 -5.20 8.97 7.48
CA LYS A 58 -6.00 10.18 7.48
C LYS A 58 -5.14 11.40 7.16
N TRP A 59 -3.94 11.47 7.75
CA TRP A 59 -3.03 12.57 7.50
C TRP A 59 -2.57 12.59 6.03
N ARG A 60 -2.21 11.42 5.48
CA ARG A 60 -1.80 11.33 4.07
C ARG A 60 -2.93 11.72 3.11
N LEU A 61 -4.16 11.30 3.42
CA LEU A 61 -5.33 11.70 2.63
C LEU A 61 -5.55 13.21 2.68
N ARG A 62 -5.34 13.80 3.85
CA ARG A 62 -5.48 15.25 4.02
C ARG A 62 -4.41 15.99 3.23
N GLU A 63 -3.17 15.53 3.29
CA GLU A 63 -2.04 16.12 2.55
C GLU A 63 -2.23 15.99 1.05
N GLY A 64 -2.87 14.96 0.59
CA GLY A 64 -3.14 14.72 -0.83
C GLY A 64 -4.51 15.20 -1.28
N GLN A 65 -5.20 15.97 -0.46
CA GLN A 65 -6.52 16.53 -0.80
C GLN A 65 -7.50 15.44 -1.22
N GLY A 66 -7.52 14.35 -0.47
CA GLY A 66 -8.42 13.23 -0.69
C GLY A 66 -7.79 12.05 -1.41
N GLU A 67 -6.49 12.09 -1.72
CA GLU A 67 -5.80 10.96 -2.32
C GLU A 67 -4.52 10.65 -1.56
N ALA A 68 -4.33 9.39 -1.20
CA ALA A 68 -3.09 8.90 -0.60
C ALA A 68 -2.55 7.74 -1.44
N ILE A 69 -1.23 7.61 -1.46
CA ILE A 69 -0.54 6.55 -2.18
C ILE A 69 0.25 5.73 -1.17
N TYR A 70 0.00 4.42 -1.13
CA TYR A 70 0.73 3.50 -0.28
C TYR A 70 1.59 2.57 -1.12
N GLU A 71 2.89 2.60 -0.88
CA GLU A 71 3.84 1.67 -1.49
C GLU A 71 4.10 0.55 -0.48
N ILE A 72 3.60 -0.65 -0.78
CA ILE A 72 3.70 -1.79 0.12
C ILE A 72 4.78 -2.75 -0.36
N GLY A 73 5.60 -3.23 0.55
CA GLY A 73 6.80 -4.01 0.22
C GLY A 73 8.00 -3.12 0.01
N VAL A 74 7.93 -1.87 0.47
CA VAL A 74 8.98 -0.87 0.30
C VAL A 74 9.43 -0.39 1.67
N GLU A 75 10.74 -0.38 1.89
CA GLU A 75 11.33 0.14 3.12
C GLU A 75 11.38 1.66 3.09
N ASP A 76 11.55 2.26 4.26
CA ASP A 76 11.53 3.73 4.39
C ASP A 76 12.61 4.41 3.54
N ASN A 77 13.72 3.73 3.30
CA ASN A 77 14.79 4.25 2.44
C ASN A 77 14.51 4.07 0.95
N GLY A 78 13.37 3.47 0.60
CA GLY A 78 12.98 3.25 -0.79
C GLY A 78 13.36 1.89 -1.34
N LEU A 79 14.04 1.05 -0.57
CA LEU A 79 14.44 -0.27 -1.05
C LEU A 79 13.18 -1.13 -1.25
N MET A 80 13.02 -1.66 -2.48
CA MET A 80 11.89 -2.49 -2.83
C MET A 80 12.17 -3.95 -2.47
N THR A 81 11.91 -4.31 -1.22
CA THR A 81 12.14 -5.65 -0.71
C THR A 81 11.10 -6.66 -1.21
N GLY A 82 9.86 -6.21 -1.30
CA GLY A 82 8.76 -7.08 -1.69
C GLY A 82 8.27 -7.94 -0.54
N LEU A 83 7.13 -8.57 -0.74
CA LEU A 83 6.50 -9.45 0.24
C LEU A 83 6.14 -10.78 -0.37
N SER A 84 6.03 -11.82 0.46
CA SER A 84 5.40 -13.06 0.08
C SER A 84 3.91 -12.83 -0.17
N ASP A 85 3.28 -13.75 -0.90
CA ASP A 85 1.85 -13.65 -1.19
C ASP A 85 1.02 -13.63 0.09
N ILE A 86 1.39 -14.43 1.09
CA ILE A 86 0.67 -14.50 2.36
C ILE A 86 0.75 -13.17 3.10
N ASP A 87 1.94 -12.60 3.21
CA ASP A 87 2.12 -11.32 3.89
C ASP A 87 1.45 -10.19 3.13
N MET A 88 1.46 -10.27 1.80
CA MET A 88 0.79 -9.26 0.99
C MET A 88 -0.72 -9.29 1.20
N ASP A 89 -1.32 -10.48 1.18
CA ASP A 89 -2.76 -10.62 1.42
C ASP A 89 -3.14 -10.06 2.80
N SER A 90 -2.36 -10.38 3.81
CA SER A 90 -2.60 -9.87 5.15
C SER A 90 -2.45 -8.35 5.21
N SER A 91 -1.46 -7.80 4.54
CA SER A 91 -1.23 -6.36 4.50
C SER A 91 -2.37 -5.62 3.79
N ILE A 92 -2.87 -6.19 2.70
CA ILE A 92 -4.02 -5.62 1.99
C ILE A 92 -5.27 -5.62 2.86
N GLU A 93 -5.50 -6.70 3.63
CA GLU A 93 -6.63 -6.74 4.56
C GLU A 93 -6.54 -5.63 5.60
N THR A 94 -5.34 -5.37 6.11
CA THR A 94 -5.11 -4.27 7.05
C THR A 94 -5.45 -2.92 6.40
N LEU A 95 -4.97 -2.71 5.17
CA LEU A 95 -5.24 -1.47 4.45
C LEU A 95 -6.72 -1.27 4.18
N ARG A 96 -7.45 -2.35 3.88
CA ARG A 96 -8.89 -2.27 3.70
C ARG A 96 -9.59 -1.84 4.97
N GLU A 97 -9.18 -2.38 6.11
CA GLU A 97 -9.76 -1.99 7.39
C GLU A 97 -9.48 -0.52 7.71
N MET A 98 -8.24 -0.07 7.44
CA MET A 98 -7.87 1.34 7.63
C MET A 98 -8.72 2.25 6.76
N ALA A 99 -8.85 1.94 5.48
CA ALA A 99 -9.63 2.74 4.55
C ALA A 99 -11.12 2.73 4.93
N ARG A 100 -11.63 1.58 5.35
CA ARG A 100 -13.03 1.46 5.79
C ARG A 100 -13.33 2.42 6.94
N ARG A 101 -12.44 2.49 7.91
CA ARG A 101 -12.64 3.39 9.07
C ARG A 101 -12.65 4.86 8.68
N LEU A 102 -12.00 5.20 7.59
CA LEU A 102 -11.96 6.58 7.08
C LEU A 102 -12.97 6.81 5.96
N GLU A 103 -13.79 5.83 5.66
CA GLU A 103 -14.75 5.90 4.55
C GLU A 103 -14.08 6.21 3.21
N ALA A 104 -12.84 5.74 3.06
CA ALA A 104 -12.08 5.90 1.83
C ALA A 104 -12.24 4.66 0.95
N THR A 105 -12.17 4.86 -0.36
CA THR A 105 -12.07 3.74 -1.30
C THR A 105 -10.63 3.32 -1.44
N ILE A 106 -10.40 2.06 -1.80
CA ILE A 106 -9.07 1.52 -1.98
C ILE A 106 -8.94 0.93 -3.39
N GLN A 107 -7.83 1.23 -4.04
CA GLN A 107 -7.47 0.66 -5.34
C GLN A 107 -6.10 0.02 -5.21
N VAL A 108 -5.97 -1.22 -5.65
CA VAL A 108 -4.72 -1.97 -5.51
C VAL A 108 -4.14 -2.25 -6.89
N GLN A 109 -2.86 -1.92 -7.06
CA GLN A 109 -2.08 -2.24 -8.24
C GLN A 109 -0.93 -3.14 -7.81
N ASN A 110 -0.92 -4.37 -8.30
CA ASN A 110 0.13 -5.32 -7.97
C ASN A 110 1.27 -5.18 -8.98
N LEU A 111 2.49 -4.98 -8.47
CA LEU A 111 3.70 -4.91 -9.29
C LEU A 111 4.61 -6.07 -8.92
N TYR A 112 4.95 -6.87 -9.92
CA TYR A 112 5.85 -8.01 -9.75
C TYR A 112 7.18 -7.70 -10.39
N PHE A 113 8.26 -8.19 -9.81
CA PHE A 113 9.58 -8.04 -10.40
C PHE A 113 10.38 -9.34 -10.22
N SER A 114 11.29 -9.57 -11.14
CA SER A 114 12.09 -10.79 -11.17
C SER A 114 13.56 -10.45 -11.41
N LYS A 115 14.40 -11.49 -11.26
CA LYS A 115 15.85 -11.38 -11.42
C LYS A 115 16.28 -10.79 -12.75
N ALA A 116 15.61 -11.15 -13.84
CA ALA A 116 16.04 -10.81 -15.19
C ALA A 116 15.50 -9.48 -15.68
N SER A 117 14.36 -9.06 -15.18
CA SER A 117 13.70 -7.83 -15.60
C SER A 117 12.59 -7.51 -14.62
N ILE A 118 12.25 -6.24 -14.54
CA ILE A 118 11.07 -5.84 -13.81
C ILE A 118 9.88 -6.20 -14.70
N THR A 119 9.14 -7.24 -14.31
CA THR A 119 7.94 -7.62 -15.00
C THR A 119 6.77 -6.90 -14.35
N ARG A 120 6.13 -6.06 -15.13
CA ARG A 120 4.97 -5.33 -14.64
C ARG A 120 3.72 -6.11 -14.99
N LEU A 121 3.17 -6.80 -14.01
CA LEU A 121 1.84 -7.35 -14.12
C LEU A 121 0.91 -6.44 -13.33
N VAL A 122 0.03 -5.77 -14.06
CA VAL A 122 -0.92 -4.86 -13.44
C VAL A 122 -2.25 -5.58 -13.35
N ALA A 123 -2.60 -5.99 -12.15
CA ALA A 123 -3.94 -6.49 -11.89
C ALA A 123 -4.71 -5.39 -11.16
N LYS A 124 -5.74 -4.89 -11.79
CA LYS A 124 -6.61 -3.92 -11.15
C LYS A 124 -7.61 -4.64 -10.28
N TRP A 125 -7.52 -4.41 -9.00
CA TRP A 125 -8.53 -4.91 -8.08
C TRP A 125 -9.66 -3.91 -8.00
N LYS A 126 -10.89 -4.39 -8.20
CA LYS A 126 -12.07 -3.56 -8.04
C LYS A 126 -12.75 -3.93 -6.75
N PRO A 127 -12.92 -2.97 -5.82
CA PRO A 127 -13.70 -3.25 -4.63
C PRO A 127 -15.12 -3.63 -5.02
N HIS A 128 -15.72 -4.54 -4.26
CA HIS A 128 -17.11 -4.88 -4.49
C HIS A 128 -17.99 -3.65 -4.29
N PRO A 129 -18.88 -3.38 -5.22
CA PRO A 129 -19.84 -2.33 -5.00
C PRO A 129 -20.78 -2.76 -3.87
N ASN A 130 -20.96 -1.92 -2.92
CA ASN A 130 -21.93 -2.15 -1.86
C ASN A 130 -22.92 -1.04 -1.85
#